data_224dafae1c1d5b620d7af850754e64db
#
_entry.id   224dafae1c1d5b620d7af850754e64db
#
_cell.length_a   1.000
_cell.length_b   1.000
_cell.length_c   1.000
_cell.angle_alpha   90.00
_cell.angle_beta   90.00
_cell.angle_gamma   90.00
#
_symmetry.space_group_name_H-M   'P 1'
#
loop_
_entity.id
_entity.type
_entity.pdbx_description
1 polymer ?
#
loop_
_entity_poly.entity_id
_entity_poly.type
_entity_poly.pdbx_seq_one_letter_code
_entity_poly.pdbx_strand_id
1 'polypeptide(L)'
;MHRLWMVLGAIAGLVVVGLSAWAAHGTPAGFEGAQRRAVDNALMIQGWHALALIAAGLMAEGGRRLAHLAGAAFATGTALFCGAVWWSALGNPSLGGVAPLGGMTLMAGWALLALAALKR
;
A
#
# COMPACT_ATOMS: atom_id res chain seq x y z
N MET A 1 9.07 16.74 -4.88
CA MET A 1 9.08 15.27 -4.69
C MET A 1 8.40 14.84 -3.39
N HIS A 2 8.66 15.50 -2.26
CA HIS A 2 8.01 15.14 -1.00
C HIS A 2 6.48 15.23 -1.07
N ARG A 3 5.95 16.23 -1.77
CA ARG A 3 4.50 16.38 -1.97
C ARG A 3 3.89 15.22 -2.74
N LEU A 4 4.65 14.61 -3.65
CA LEU A 4 4.18 13.45 -4.40
C LEU A 4 3.77 12.31 -3.46
N TRP A 5 4.61 12.02 -2.45
CA TRP A 5 4.31 10.95 -1.49
C TRP A 5 3.05 11.27 -0.69
N MET A 6 2.88 12.52 -0.28
CA MET A 6 1.69 12.94 0.45
C MET A 6 0.42 12.83 -0.40
N VAL A 7 0.50 13.26 -1.66
CA VAL A 7 -0.65 13.16 -2.60
C VAL A 7 -0.98 11.69 -2.87
N LEU A 8 0.01 10.86 -3.15
CA LEU A 8 -0.21 9.42 -3.36
C LEU A 8 -0.81 8.75 -2.13
N GLY A 9 -0.33 9.12 -0.94
CA GLY A 9 -0.90 8.63 0.32
C GLY A 9 -2.35 9.05 0.51
N ALA A 10 -2.67 10.31 0.23
CA ALA A 10 -4.03 10.82 0.33
C ALA A 10 -4.97 10.13 -0.67
N ILE A 11 -4.51 9.92 -1.91
CA ILE A 11 -5.27 9.20 -2.93
C ILE A 11 -5.47 7.73 -2.50
N ALA A 12 -4.42 7.08 -2.03
CA ALA A 12 -4.52 5.70 -1.54
C ALA A 12 -5.52 5.58 -0.39
N GLY A 13 -5.54 6.55 0.53
CA GLY A 13 -6.51 6.62 1.62
C GLY A 13 -7.94 6.80 1.12
N LEU A 14 -8.16 7.71 0.17
CA LEU A 14 -9.47 7.90 -0.45
C LEU A 14 -9.95 6.61 -1.11
N VAL A 15 -9.09 5.96 -1.89
CA VAL A 15 -9.42 4.71 -2.59
C VAL A 15 -9.72 3.60 -1.60
N VAL A 16 -8.95 3.47 -0.52
CA VAL A 16 -9.18 2.40 0.45
C VAL A 16 -10.52 2.55 1.17
N VAL A 17 -10.92 3.78 1.48
CA VAL A 17 -12.23 4.02 2.09
C VAL A 17 -13.35 3.66 1.13
N GLY A 18 -13.24 4.08 -0.13
CA GLY A 18 -14.20 3.73 -1.18
C GLY A 18 -14.31 2.23 -1.43
N LEU A 19 -13.17 1.54 -1.54
CA LEU A 19 -13.14 0.09 -1.72
C LEU A 19 -13.66 -0.66 -0.49
N SER A 20 -13.40 -0.16 0.71
CA SER A 20 -13.94 -0.74 1.94
C SER A 20 -15.46 -0.63 1.98
N ALA A 21 -16.02 0.49 1.55
CA ALA A 21 -17.47 0.66 1.46
C ALA A 21 -18.07 -0.31 0.43
N TRP A 22 -17.45 -0.46 -0.73
CA TRP A 22 -17.87 -1.44 -1.73
C TRP A 22 -17.80 -2.86 -1.17
N ALA A 23 -16.71 -3.22 -0.51
CA ALA A 23 -16.52 -4.54 0.07
C ALA A 23 -17.57 -4.86 1.14
N ALA A 24 -18.06 -3.85 1.86
CA ALA A 24 -19.08 -4.03 2.88
C ALA A 24 -20.50 -4.17 2.31
N HIS A 25 -20.80 -3.52 1.17
CA HIS A 25 -22.18 -3.35 0.71
C HIS A 25 -22.45 -3.74 -0.75
N GLY A 26 -21.45 -3.77 -1.60
CA GLY A 26 -21.62 -3.86 -3.04
C GLY A 26 -21.03 -5.11 -3.72
N THR A 27 -20.52 -6.08 -2.97
CA THR A 27 -19.85 -7.24 -3.54
C THR A 27 -20.85 -8.19 -4.22
N PRO A 28 -20.43 -8.87 -5.33
CA PRO A 28 -21.25 -9.87 -5.96
C PRO A 28 -21.56 -11.05 -5.04
N ALA A 29 -22.67 -11.74 -5.33
CA ALA A 29 -22.99 -12.98 -4.64
C ALA A 29 -21.84 -13.98 -4.83
N GLY A 30 -21.47 -14.68 -3.76
CA GLY A 30 -20.35 -15.64 -3.78
C GLY A 30 -18.98 -15.03 -3.53
N PHE A 31 -18.89 -13.72 -3.33
CA PHE A 31 -17.65 -13.06 -2.94
C PHE A 31 -17.41 -13.24 -1.43
N GLU A 32 -16.97 -14.44 -1.06
CA GLU A 32 -16.87 -14.88 0.34
C GLU A 32 -15.59 -15.69 0.56
N GLY A 33 -15.38 -16.10 1.80
CA GLY A 33 -14.30 -17.01 2.17
C GLY A 33 -12.91 -16.43 1.88
N ALA A 34 -12.10 -17.18 1.13
CA ALA A 34 -10.72 -16.79 0.85
C ALA A 34 -10.60 -15.49 0.06
N GLN A 35 -11.49 -15.25 -0.91
CA GLN A 35 -11.51 -14.00 -1.66
C GLN A 35 -11.76 -12.81 -0.75
N ARG A 36 -12.74 -12.92 0.13
CA ARG A 36 -13.08 -11.85 1.07
C ARG A 36 -11.93 -11.56 2.03
N ARG A 37 -11.32 -12.61 2.59
CA ARG A 37 -10.17 -12.44 3.50
C ARG A 37 -8.99 -11.80 2.78
N ALA A 38 -8.73 -12.18 1.54
CA ALA A 38 -7.64 -11.59 0.76
C ALA A 38 -7.85 -10.09 0.53
N VAL A 39 -9.07 -9.72 0.16
CA VAL A 39 -9.43 -8.30 -0.06
C VAL A 39 -9.37 -7.51 1.24
N ASP A 40 -9.89 -8.04 2.34
CA ASP A 40 -9.82 -7.37 3.64
C ASP A 40 -8.37 -7.13 4.06
N ASN A 41 -7.50 -8.11 3.83
CA ASN A 41 -6.06 -7.96 4.10
C ASN A 41 -5.42 -6.90 3.20
N ALA A 42 -5.74 -6.89 1.91
CA ALA A 42 -5.21 -5.89 0.98
C ALA A 42 -5.66 -4.48 1.36
N LEU A 43 -6.92 -4.31 1.76
CA LEU A 43 -7.45 -3.01 2.22
C LEU A 43 -6.74 -2.53 3.48
N MET A 44 -6.48 -3.42 4.43
CA MET A 44 -5.74 -3.09 5.64
C MET A 44 -4.31 -2.65 5.32
N ILE A 45 -3.62 -3.40 4.48
CA ILE A 45 -2.24 -3.09 4.06
C ILE A 45 -2.21 -1.76 3.31
N GLN A 46 -3.16 -1.52 2.40
CA GLN A 46 -3.24 -0.25 1.69
C GLN A 46 -3.48 0.92 2.64
N GLY A 47 -4.36 0.77 3.62
CA GLY A 47 -4.67 1.80 4.60
C GLY A 47 -3.44 2.20 5.43
N TRP A 48 -2.70 1.22 5.95
CA TRP A 48 -1.46 1.49 6.69
C TRP A 48 -0.43 2.22 5.84
N HIS A 49 -0.29 1.81 4.58
CA HIS A 49 0.74 2.38 3.70
C HIS A 49 0.32 3.71 3.08
N ALA A 50 -0.99 4.01 3.03
CA ALA A 50 -1.45 5.36 2.75
C ALA A 50 -0.92 6.35 3.79
N LEU A 51 -1.01 5.99 5.06
CA LEU A 51 -0.46 6.80 6.16
C LEU A 51 1.07 6.83 6.14
N ALA A 52 1.70 5.70 5.82
CA ALA A 52 3.17 5.61 5.72
C ALA A 52 3.70 6.50 4.59
N LEU A 53 2.99 6.59 3.47
CA LEU A 53 3.34 7.49 2.37
C LEU A 53 3.29 8.95 2.81
N ILE A 54 2.26 9.34 3.54
CA ILE A 54 2.16 10.70 4.09
C ILE A 54 3.32 10.97 5.04
N ALA A 55 3.63 10.03 5.93
CA ALA A 55 4.76 10.15 6.85
C ALA A 55 6.09 10.30 6.11
N ALA A 56 6.32 9.47 5.08
CA ALA A 56 7.52 9.56 4.25
C ALA A 56 7.63 10.94 3.57
N GLY A 57 6.50 11.45 3.07
CA GLY A 57 6.44 12.77 2.44
C GLY A 57 6.82 13.89 3.43
N LEU A 58 6.25 13.85 4.64
CA LEU A 58 6.57 14.83 5.69
C LEU A 58 8.03 14.78 6.10
N MET A 59 8.60 13.59 6.23
CA MET A 59 10.03 13.44 6.56
C MET A 59 10.93 13.88 5.40
N ALA A 60 10.50 13.63 4.17
CA ALA A 60 11.25 14.03 2.98
C ALA A 60 11.29 15.56 2.78
N GLU A 61 10.30 16.27 3.32
CA GLU A 61 10.29 17.74 3.30
C GLU A 61 11.53 18.32 3.95
N GLY A 62 12.08 17.65 4.97
CA GLY A 62 13.34 18.04 5.63
C GLY A 62 14.61 17.67 4.85
N GLY A 63 14.51 17.26 3.58
CA GLY A 63 15.65 16.92 2.73
C GLY A 63 16.23 15.53 2.96
N ARG A 64 15.51 14.64 3.61
CA ARG A 64 15.98 13.29 3.92
C ARG A 64 15.83 12.33 2.75
N ARG A 65 16.94 11.99 2.12
CA ARG A 65 16.93 11.08 0.95
C ARG A 65 16.34 9.71 1.26
N LEU A 66 16.62 9.17 2.45
CA LEU A 66 16.07 7.87 2.86
C LEU A 66 14.55 7.90 2.97
N ALA A 67 13.95 9.05 3.33
CA ALA A 67 12.50 9.21 3.35
C ALA A 67 11.91 9.17 1.95
N HIS A 68 12.59 9.71 0.94
CA HIS A 68 12.18 9.59 -0.46
C HIS A 68 12.24 8.13 -0.93
N LEU A 69 13.30 7.40 -0.57
CA LEU A 69 13.41 5.98 -0.90
C LEU A 69 12.32 5.16 -0.22
N ALA A 70 12.00 5.49 1.04
CA ALA A 70 10.90 4.85 1.75
C ALA A 70 9.56 5.11 1.04
N GLY A 71 9.30 6.35 0.63
CA GLY A 71 8.10 6.71 -0.14
C GLY A 71 7.98 5.91 -1.44
N ALA A 72 9.07 5.81 -2.19
CA ALA A 72 9.11 5.01 -3.42
C ALA A 72 8.85 3.52 -3.13
N ALA A 73 9.43 2.97 -2.07
CA ALA A 73 9.20 1.58 -1.67
C ALA A 73 7.74 1.35 -1.25
N PHE A 74 7.15 2.26 -0.49
CA PHE A 74 5.76 2.15 -0.09
C PHE A 74 4.81 2.24 -1.29
N ALA A 75 5.02 3.18 -2.19
CA ALA A 75 4.19 3.32 -3.39
C ALA A 75 4.28 2.08 -4.28
N THR A 76 5.49 1.62 -4.58
CA THR A 76 5.72 0.44 -5.42
C THR A 76 5.22 -0.83 -4.75
N GLY A 77 5.56 -1.03 -3.47
CA GLY A 77 5.18 -2.23 -2.72
C GLY A 77 3.67 -2.34 -2.54
N THR A 78 2.98 -1.23 -2.27
CA THR A 78 1.52 -1.21 -2.16
C THR A 78 0.88 -1.55 -3.50
N ALA A 79 1.36 -0.97 -4.59
CA ALA A 79 0.85 -1.27 -5.93
C ALA A 79 1.03 -2.74 -6.28
N LEU A 80 2.20 -3.31 -6.02
CA LEU A 80 2.48 -4.72 -6.31
C LEU A 80 1.66 -5.66 -5.43
N PHE A 81 1.67 -5.44 -4.13
CA PHE A 81 0.97 -6.32 -3.18
C PHE A 81 -0.54 -6.24 -3.36
N CYS A 82 -1.11 -5.05 -3.22
CA CYS A 82 -2.56 -4.87 -3.31
C CYS A 82 -3.07 -5.13 -4.71
N GLY A 83 -2.34 -4.72 -5.74
CA GLY A 83 -2.69 -4.97 -7.13
C GLY A 83 -2.75 -6.47 -7.43
N ALA A 84 -1.78 -7.25 -6.98
CA ALA A 84 -1.76 -8.70 -7.19
C ALA A 84 -2.90 -9.39 -6.44
N VAL A 85 -3.17 -8.97 -5.20
CA VAL A 85 -4.27 -9.53 -4.39
C VAL A 85 -5.64 -9.23 -5.02
N TRP A 86 -5.86 -7.97 -5.42
CA TRP A 86 -7.11 -7.59 -6.08
C TRP A 86 -7.30 -8.32 -7.41
N TRP A 87 -6.25 -8.41 -8.22
CA TRP A 87 -6.27 -9.12 -9.50
C TRP A 87 -6.77 -10.55 -9.31
N SER A 88 -6.19 -11.26 -8.37
CA SER A 88 -6.56 -12.65 -8.06
C SER A 88 -7.97 -12.75 -7.47
N ALA A 89 -8.33 -11.83 -6.57
CA ALA A 89 -9.65 -11.84 -5.92
C ALA A 89 -10.80 -11.60 -6.90
N LEU A 90 -10.54 -10.88 -8.01
CA LEU A 90 -11.53 -10.64 -9.05
C LEU A 90 -11.65 -11.80 -10.06
N GLY A 91 -11.05 -12.95 -9.78
CA GLY A 91 -11.19 -14.16 -10.57
C GLY A 91 -10.14 -14.37 -11.63
N ASN A 92 -9.09 -13.55 -11.66
CA ASN A 92 -7.99 -13.72 -12.62
C ASN A 92 -6.96 -14.71 -12.09
N PRO A 93 -6.12 -15.29 -12.97
CA PRO A 93 -5.04 -16.18 -12.54
C PRO A 93 -4.07 -15.48 -11.60
N SER A 94 -3.56 -16.23 -10.63
CA SER A 94 -2.55 -15.70 -9.69
C SER A 94 -1.33 -15.13 -10.42
N LEU A 95 -0.82 -14.00 -9.95
CA LEU A 95 0.41 -13.39 -10.46
C LEU A 95 1.68 -13.98 -9.79
N GLY A 96 1.57 -15.13 -9.12
CA GLY A 96 2.70 -15.84 -8.56
C GLY A 96 3.45 -15.05 -7.48
N GLY A 97 4.71 -14.70 -7.77
CA GLY A 97 5.60 -14.02 -6.81
C GLY A 97 5.40 -12.51 -6.66
N VAL A 98 4.42 -11.90 -7.33
CA VAL A 98 4.24 -10.44 -7.32
C VAL A 98 3.84 -9.94 -5.93
N ALA A 99 2.87 -10.58 -5.28
CA ALA A 99 2.45 -10.16 -3.93
C ALA A 99 3.58 -10.31 -2.89
N PRO A 100 4.30 -11.44 -2.81
CA PRO A 100 5.46 -11.55 -1.93
C PRO A 100 6.54 -10.50 -2.21
N LEU A 101 6.82 -10.23 -3.47
CA LEU A 101 7.77 -9.18 -3.85
C LEU A 101 7.31 -7.81 -3.35
N GLY A 102 6.02 -7.51 -3.51
CA GLY A 102 5.42 -6.28 -2.98
C GLY A 102 5.56 -6.19 -1.47
N GLY A 103 5.27 -7.26 -0.75
CA GLY A 103 5.41 -7.33 0.71
C GLY A 103 6.84 -7.09 1.17
N MET A 104 7.82 -7.70 0.50
CA MET A 104 9.24 -7.47 0.79
C MET A 104 9.65 -6.03 0.53
N THR A 105 9.15 -5.43 -0.55
CA THR A 105 9.39 -4.02 -0.87
C THR A 105 8.81 -3.11 0.23
N LEU A 106 7.63 -3.42 0.75
CA LEU A 106 7.03 -2.68 1.87
C LEU A 106 7.89 -2.78 3.14
N MET A 107 8.41 -3.97 3.44
CA MET A 107 9.31 -4.16 4.57
C MET A 107 10.58 -3.31 4.43
N ALA A 108 11.15 -3.28 3.23
CA ALA A 108 12.29 -2.41 2.93
C ALA A 108 11.94 -0.94 3.14
N GLY A 109 10.74 -0.52 2.75
CA GLY A 109 10.23 0.83 2.98
C GLY A 109 10.21 1.20 4.47
N TRP A 110 9.73 0.32 5.31
CA TRP A 110 9.71 0.55 6.77
C TRP A 110 11.12 0.64 7.35
N ALA A 111 12.04 -0.22 6.91
CA ALA A 111 13.43 -0.14 7.31
C ALA A 111 14.07 1.19 6.90
N LEU A 112 13.82 1.64 5.67
CA LEU A 112 14.31 2.92 5.17
C LEU A 112 13.71 4.10 5.96
N LEU A 113 12.44 4.04 6.31
CA LEU A 113 11.79 5.07 7.10
C LEU A 113 12.40 5.18 8.50
N ALA A 114 12.65 4.03 9.13
CA ALA A 114 13.31 3.97 10.42
C ALA A 114 14.72 4.59 10.36
N LEU A 115 15.49 4.23 9.33
CA LEU A 115 16.83 4.81 9.12
C LEU A 115 16.75 6.32 8.85
N ALA A 116 15.75 6.77 8.11
CA ALA A 116 15.54 8.20 7.86
C ALA A 116 15.24 8.95 9.16
N ALA A 117 14.52 8.33 10.08
CA ALA A 117 14.25 8.94 11.40
C ALA A 117 15.49 9.05 12.27
N LEU A 118 16.42 8.08 12.17
CA LEU A 118 17.65 8.06 12.96
C LEU A 118 18.72 9.01 12.43
N LYS A 119 18.74 9.26 11.13
CA LYS A 119 19.74 10.13 10.49
C LYS A 119 19.20 11.55 10.36
N ARG A 120 19.98 12.48 10.80
CA ARG A 120 19.67 13.91 10.68
C ARG A 120 20.28 14.50 9.42
#